data_e8a882981bd55aa7034e904a7a947d52
#
_entry.id   e8a882981bd55aa7034e904a7a947d52
#
_cell.length_a   1.000
_cell.length_b   1.000
_cell.length_c   1.000
_cell.angle_alpha   90.00
_cell.angle_beta   90.00
_cell.angle_gamma   90.00
#
_symmetry.space_group_name_H-M   'P 1'
#
loop_
_entity.id
_entity.type
_entity.pdbx_description
1 polymer ?
#
loop_
_entity_poly.entity_id
_entity_poly.type
_entity_poly.pdbx_seq_one_letter_code
_entity_poly.pdbx_strand_id
1 'polypeptide(L)'
;KRLGEIVSVKKSPGLYFKVPFIDEIKRFDNRIVTLDWEQPAKFITSENKYMLVDSFVKWRIIDPAKYYVSVKEGGETAAEDRLSKVVNAGLRTEFGKRTVREVIAGEREVIMKNLRKSADTEARQIGIEVVDVRLKRVDYSEDISKSVYDRMIAERKRLANQCVQKVLLHLRKFVLTPI
;
A
#
# COMPACT_ATOMS: atom_id res chain seq x y z
N LYS A 1 10.29 -18.71 28.07
CA LYS A 1 10.23 -17.71 29.15
C LYS A 1 10.16 -18.44 30.49
N ARG A 2 10.56 -17.75 31.56
CA ARG A 2 10.49 -18.23 32.92
C ARG A 2 9.77 -17.20 33.78
N LEU A 3 8.66 -17.59 34.42
CA LEU A 3 7.83 -16.71 35.25
C LEU A 3 7.46 -15.36 34.57
N GLY A 4 7.28 -15.39 33.27
CA GLY A 4 6.95 -14.18 32.49
C GLY A 4 8.14 -13.47 31.84
N GLU A 5 9.37 -13.70 32.31
CA GLU A 5 10.57 -13.08 31.74
C GLU A 5 11.18 -13.89 30.59
N ILE A 6 11.79 -13.19 29.62
CA ILE A 6 12.52 -13.80 28.51
C ILE A 6 13.91 -14.16 28.99
N VAL A 7 14.16 -15.43 29.26
CA VAL A 7 15.48 -15.90 29.71
C VAL A 7 16.46 -16.07 28.58
N SER A 8 16.01 -16.64 27.44
CA SER A 8 16.88 -16.84 26.29
C SER A 8 16.07 -16.95 25.00
N VAL A 9 16.65 -16.46 23.91
CA VAL A 9 16.12 -16.59 22.56
C VAL A 9 17.06 -17.49 21.77
N LYS A 10 16.56 -18.61 21.24
CA LYS A 10 17.33 -19.57 20.44
C LYS A 10 16.92 -19.39 18.98
N LYS A 11 17.89 -18.95 18.14
CA LYS A 11 17.68 -18.73 16.70
C LYS A 11 18.18 -19.88 15.83
N SER A 12 19.12 -20.67 16.35
CA SER A 12 19.70 -21.81 15.64
C SER A 12 18.97 -23.12 15.99
N PRO A 13 18.80 -24.04 15.04
CA PRO A 13 18.28 -25.36 15.33
C PRO A 13 19.26 -26.12 16.23
N GLY A 14 18.73 -26.92 17.16
CA GLY A 14 19.55 -27.70 18.08
C GLY A 14 18.71 -28.30 19.20
N LEU A 15 19.37 -29.13 20.01
CA LEU A 15 18.78 -29.71 21.21
C LEU A 15 18.93 -28.76 22.39
N TYR A 16 17.84 -28.39 23.02
CA TYR A 16 17.81 -27.49 24.14
C TYR A 16 17.02 -28.13 25.29
N PHE A 17 17.61 -28.07 26.49
CA PHE A 17 16.94 -28.54 27.69
C PHE A 17 16.10 -27.44 28.30
N LYS A 18 14.91 -27.80 28.79
CA LYS A 18 14.04 -26.91 29.56
C LYS A 18 13.77 -27.53 30.93
N VAL A 19 13.57 -26.69 31.92
CA VAL A 19 13.12 -27.13 33.25
C VAL A 19 11.60 -27.30 33.17
N PRO A 20 11.09 -28.54 33.39
CA PRO A 20 9.64 -28.77 33.43
C PRO A 20 9.02 -27.89 34.53
N PHE A 21 7.78 -27.46 34.34
CA PHE A 21 6.96 -26.61 35.21
C PHE A 21 7.37 -25.13 35.31
N ILE A 22 8.63 -24.75 35.08
CA ILE A 22 9.11 -23.37 35.22
C ILE A 22 9.28 -22.70 33.85
N ASP A 23 9.78 -23.44 32.85
CA ASP A 23 10.12 -22.90 31.53
C ASP A 23 8.97 -23.09 30.54
N GLU A 24 8.42 -21.99 30.04
CA GLU A 24 7.45 -21.98 28.95
C GLU A 24 8.14 -21.65 27.62
N ILE A 25 7.88 -22.44 26.57
CA ILE A 25 8.43 -22.26 25.24
C ILE A 25 7.37 -21.60 24.36
N LYS A 26 7.69 -20.42 23.82
CA LYS A 26 6.93 -19.79 22.72
C LYS A 26 7.73 -19.95 21.42
N ARG A 27 7.07 -20.46 20.41
CA ARG A 27 7.67 -20.63 19.07
C ARG A 27 7.16 -19.53 18.16
N PHE A 28 8.06 -18.93 17.42
CA PHE A 28 7.76 -17.91 16.40
C PHE A 28 8.30 -18.39 15.08
N ASP A 29 7.48 -18.28 14.05
CA ASP A 29 7.88 -18.64 12.69
C ASP A 29 8.72 -17.51 12.08
N ASN A 30 9.79 -17.85 11.40
CA ASN A 30 10.65 -16.90 10.67
C ASN A 30 10.31 -16.87 9.18
N ARG A 31 9.17 -17.43 8.78
CA ARG A 31 8.71 -17.38 7.40
C ARG A 31 8.24 -15.98 7.05
N ILE A 32 8.26 -15.70 5.75
CA ILE A 32 7.64 -14.48 5.21
C ILE A 32 6.13 -14.70 5.21
N VAL A 33 5.43 -13.87 5.97
CA VAL A 33 3.98 -13.83 6.05
C VAL A 33 3.49 -12.69 5.17
N THR A 34 2.35 -12.88 4.51
CA THR A 34 1.71 -11.84 3.70
C THR A 34 0.48 -11.33 4.44
N LEU A 35 0.50 -10.05 4.77
CA LEU A 35 -0.66 -9.34 5.26
C LEU A 35 -1.39 -8.71 4.07
N ASP A 36 -2.59 -9.15 3.84
CA ASP A 36 -3.48 -8.69 2.78
C ASP A 36 -4.76 -8.13 3.39
N TRP A 37 -5.13 -6.92 2.97
CA TRP A 37 -6.39 -6.32 3.43
C TRP A 37 -7.51 -6.67 2.47
N GLU A 38 -8.58 -7.25 2.99
CA GLU A 38 -9.76 -7.62 2.19
C GLU A 38 -10.50 -6.41 1.62
N GLN A 39 -10.40 -5.26 2.28
CA GLN A 39 -11.10 -4.05 1.86
C GLN A 39 -10.13 -2.97 1.42
N PRO A 40 -10.38 -2.34 0.25
CA PRO A 40 -9.58 -1.22 -0.21
C PRO A 40 -9.69 -0.03 0.75
N ALA A 41 -8.55 0.56 1.07
CA ALA A 41 -8.51 1.74 1.92
C ALA A 41 -8.69 3.02 1.09
N LYS A 42 -9.44 3.99 1.64
CA LYS A 42 -9.63 5.31 1.02
C LYS A 42 -8.51 6.26 1.40
N PHE A 43 -7.84 6.84 0.41
CA PHE A 43 -6.82 7.86 0.59
C PHE A 43 -7.16 9.14 -0.18
N ILE A 44 -6.72 10.28 0.36
CA ILE A 44 -6.89 11.59 -0.26
C ILE A 44 -5.56 11.99 -0.88
N THR A 45 -5.58 12.44 -2.12
CA THR A 45 -4.42 12.98 -2.84
C THR A 45 -4.27 14.48 -2.61
N SER A 46 -3.14 15.06 -3.04
CA SER A 46 -2.90 16.52 -3.00
C SER A 46 -3.96 17.35 -3.73
N GLU A 47 -4.68 16.74 -4.67
CA GLU A 47 -5.78 17.38 -5.41
C GLU A 47 -7.15 17.22 -4.72
N ASN A 48 -7.21 16.80 -3.45
CA ASN A 48 -8.44 16.49 -2.72
C ASN A 48 -9.34 15.45 -3.40
N LYS A 49 -8.75 14.51 -4.14
CA LYS A 49 -9.48 13.40 -4.78
C LYS A 49 -9.33 12.13 -3.95
N TYR A 50 -10.44 11.42 -3.76
CA TYR A 50 -10.43 10.13 -3.08
C TYR A 50 -10.03 9.02 -4.04
N MET A 51 -9.09 8.19 -3.58
CA MET A 51 -8.66 6.99 -4.28
C MET A 51 -8.87 5.77 -3.38
N LEU A 52 -9.28 4.66 -4.00
CA LEU A 52 -9.36 3.35 -3.39
C LEU A 52 -8.08 2.60 -3.72
N VAL A 53 -7.37 2.18 -2.70
CA VAL A 53 -6.07 1.55 -2.84
C VAL A 53 -6.08 0.20 -2.14
N ASP A 54 -5.80 -0.84 -2.92
CA ASP A 54 -5.51 -2.18 -2.40
C ASP A 54 -4.01 -2.37 -2.31
N SER A 55 -3.56 -2.84 -1.17
CA SER A 55 -2.15 -3.10 -0.94
C SER A 55 -1.95 -4.38 -0.14
N PHE A 56 -0.77 -4.96 -0.25
CA PHE A 56 -0.35 -6.05 0.61
C PHE A 56 1.08 -5.82 1.08
N VAL A 57 1.40 -6.41 2.21
CA VAL A 57 2.71 -6.29 2.85
C VAL A 57 3.25 -7.68 3.13
N LYS A 58 4.51 -7.91 2.76
CA LYS A 58 5.26 -9.10 3.14
C LYS A 58 6.19 -8.76 4.29
N TRP A 59 6.07 -9.49 5.37
CA TRP A 59 6.83 -9.25 6.58
C TRP A 59 7.32 -10.54 7.22
N ARG A 60 8.31 -10.43 8.09
CA ARG A 60 8.82 -11.55 8.89
C ARG A 60 9.31 -11.09 10.25
N ILE A 61 9.40 -12.00 11.20
CA ILE A 61 9.92 -11.74 12.54
C ILE A 61 11.45 -11.90 12.50
N ILE A 62 12.19 -10.81 12.84
CA ILE A 62 13.66 -10.86 12.98
C ILE A 62 14.06 -11.05 14.43
N ASP A 63 13.42 -10.30 15.32
CA ASP A 63 13.72 -10.30 16.74
C ASP A 63 12.52 -10.80 17.54
N PRO A 64 12.48 -12.12 17.86
CA PRO A 64 11.38 -12.69 18.63
C PRO A 64 11.23 -12.10 20.04
N ALA A 65 12.30 -11.56 20.65
CA ALA A 65 12.23 -10.96 21.96
C ALA A 65 11.47 -9.63 21.91
N LYS A 66 11.88 -8.73 21.01
CA LYS A 66 11.18 -7.46 20.80
C LYS A 66 9.74 -7.66 20.35
N TYR A 67 9.54 -8.62 19.45
CA TYR A 67 8.21 -8.99 18.96
C TYR A 67 7.30 -9.41 20.13
N TYR A 68 7.75 -10.31 20.98
CA TYR A 68 6.98 -10.80 22.10
C TYR A 68 6.62 -9.68 23.09
N VAL A 69 7.57 -8.80 23.40
CA VAL A 69 7.34 -7.66 24.32
C VAL A 69 6.34 -6.66 23.73
N SER A 70 6.43 -6.40 22.42
CA SER A 70 5.61 -5.40 21.74
C SER A 70 4.18 -5.88 21.48
N VAL A 71 4.01 -7.16 21.13
CA VAL A 71 2.73 -7.76 20.75
C VAL A 71 2.02 -8.41 21.95
N LYS A 72 2.79 -8.72 23.02
CA LYS A 72 2.31 -9.41 24.22
C LYS A 72 1.56 -10.69 23.87
N GLU A 73 0.36 -10.85 24.45
CA GLU A 73 -0.47 -12.04 24.24
C GLU A 73 -1.36 -12.00 22.99
N GLY A 74 -1.40 -10.86 22.29
CA GLY A 74 -2.26 -10.68 21.11
C GLY A 74 -1.81 -11.43 19.85
N GLY A 75 -0.62 -12.06 19.88
CA GLY A 75 -0.13 -12.93 18.81
C GLY A 75 0.06 -12.20 17.47
N GLU A 76 -0.15 -12.95 16.38
CA GLU A 76 0.05 -12.48 15.01
C GLU A 76 -0.92 -11.35 14.63
N THR A 77 -2.18 -11.46 15.04
CA THR A 77 -3.23 -10.45 14.76
C THR A 77 -2.88 -9.06 15.30
N ALA A 78 -2.33 -8.98 16.52
CA ALA A 78 -1.95 -7.68 17.08
C ALA A 78 -0.73 -7.07 16.37
N ALA A 79 0.16 -7.89 15.83
CA ALA A 79 1.26 -7.43 14.99
C ALA A 79 0.75 -6.91 13.65
N GLU A 80 -0.17 -7.62 13.04
CA GLU A 80 -0.83 -7.24 11.79
C GLU A 80 -1.58 -5.93 11.91
N ASP A 81 -2.33 -5.73 12.99
CA ASP A 81 -3.04 -4.48 13.29
C ASP A 81 -2.08 -3.29 13.42
N ARG A 82 -0.95 -3.49 14.10
CA ARG A 82 0.07 -2.44 14.23
C ARG A 82 0.72 -2.13 12.90
N LEU A 83 1.11 -3.17 12.16
CA LEU A 83 1.72 -3.02 10.84
C LEU A 83 0.75 -2.35 9.86
N SER A 84 -0.53 -2.71 9.91
CA SER A 84 -1.59 -2.06 9.14
C SER A 84 -1.66 -0.57 9.39
N LYS A 85 -1.64 -0.14 10.65
CA LYS A 85 -1.66 1.28 11.02
C LYS A 85 -0.45 2.03 10.50
N VAL A 86 0.75 1.44 10.62
CA VAL A 86 2.01 2.02 10.13
C VAL A 86 1.98 2.19 8.62
N VAL A 87 1.59 1.13 7.90
CA VAL A 87 1.53 1.16 6.44
C VAL A 87 0.47 2.13 5.94
N ASN A 88 -0.71 2.14 6.55
CA ASN A 88 -1.78 3.07 6.17
C ASN A 88 -1.39 4.54 6.46
N ALA A 89 -0.67 4.82 7.54
CA ALA A 89 -0.14 6.15 7.82
C ALA A 89 0.90 6.57 6.78
N GLY A 90 1.81 5.68 6.41
CA GLY A 90 2.79 5.89 5.36
C GLY A 90 2.14 6.14 3.99
N LEU A 91 1.16 5.32 3.60
CA LEU A 91 0.37 5.49 2.38
C LEU A 91 -0.32 6.86 2.36
N ARG A 92 -0.97 7.25 3.45
CA ARG A 92 -1.63 8.55 3.56
C ARG A 92 -0.66 9.70 3.36
N THR A 93 0.54 9.60 3.92
CA THR A 93 1.58 10.63 3.79
C THR A 93 2.12 10.71 2.36
N GLU A 94 2.37 9.58 1.71
CA GLU A 94 2.89 9.53 0.34
C GLU A 94 1.84 9.96 -0.70
N PHE A 95 0.59 9.52 -0.55
CA PHE A 95 -0.50 9.93 -1.46
C PHE A 95 -0.91 11.39 -1.28
N GLY A 96 -0.90 11.90 -0.04
CA GLY A 96 -1.22 13.30 0.24
C GLY A 96 -0.25 14.32 -0.38
N LYS A 97 0.97 13.90 -0.71
CA LYS A 97 1.98 14.74 -1.37
C LYS A 97 1.91 14.73 -2.89
N ARG A 98 1.16 13.81 -3.48
CA ARG A 98 1.19 13.52 -4.91
C ARG A 98 -0.16 13.71 -5.58
N THR A 99 -0.10 13.98 -6.89
CA THR A 99 -1.28 14.02 -7.73
C THR A 99 -1.72 12.62 -8.12
N VAL A 100 -2.98 12.46 -8.46
CA VAL A 100 -3.54 11.19 -8.94
C VAL A 100 -2.76 10.64 -10.14
N ARG A 101 -2.34 11.52 -11.04
CA ARG A 101 -1.61 11.16 -12.26
C ARG A 101 -0.22 10.57 -11.93
N GLU A 102 0.49 11.14 -10.98
CA GLU A 102 1.80 10.64 -10.53
C GLU A 102 1.68 9.27 -9.87
N VAL A 103 0.62 9.05 -9.09
CA VAL A 103 0.36 7.76 -8.43
C VAL A 103 0.04 6.67 -9.45
N ILE A 104 -0.76 6.97 -10.49
CA ILE A 104 -1.20 5.98 -11.46
C ILE A 104 -0.14 5.72 -12.54
N ALA A 105 0.47 6.77 -13.08
CA ALA A 105 1.20 6.71 -14.34
C ALA A 105 2.74 6.73 -14.22
N GLY A 106 3.34 7.14 -13.09
CA GLY A 106 4.76 7.43 -13.16
C GLY A 106 5.64 6.95 -12.00
N GLU A 107 5.24 7.15 -10.77
CA GLU A 107 6.17 7.03 -9.64
C GLU A 107 5.85 5.88 -8.68
N ARG A 108 5.11 4.89 -9.16
CA ARG A 108 4.66 3.77 -8.33
C ARG A 108 5.81 3.05 -7.61
N GLU A 109 6.93 2.83 -8.30
CA GLU A 109 8.10 2.19 -7.71
C GLU A 109 8.77 3.04 -6.63
N VAL A 110 8.84 4.35 -6.85
CA VAL A 110 9.42 5.30 -5.88
C VAL A 110 8.56 5.36 -4.63
N ILE A 111 7.23 5.41 -4.81
CA ILE A 111 6.26 5.38 -3.70
C ILE A 111 6.45 4.11 -2.87
N MET A 112 6.48 2.94 -3.53
CA MET A 112 6.64 1.66 -2.84
C MET A 112 7.98 1.56 -2.11
N LYS A 113 9.07 2.06 -2.71
CA LYS A 113 10.40 2.07 -2.10
C LYS A 113 10.44 2.95 -0.85
N ASN A 114 9.88 4.15 -0.91
CA ASN A 114 9.81 5.07 0.21
C ASN A 114 8.92 4.51 1.32
N LEU A 115 7.76 3.99 0.96
CA LEU A 115 6.82 3.37 1.88
C LEU A 115 7.42 2.16 2.60
N ARG A 116 8.10 1.27 1.84
CA ARG A 116 8.82 0.14 2.42
C ARG A 116 9.85 0.62 3.43
N LYS A 117 10.64 1.63 3.09
CA LYS A 117 11.71 2.16 3.97
C LYS A 117 11.13 2.76 5.25
N SER A 118 10.07 3.54 5.16
CA SER A 118 9.40 4.13 6.32
C SER A 118 8.75 3.05 7.19
N ALA A 119 8.00 2.13 6.58
CA ALA A 119 7.37 1.03 7.28
C ALA A 119 8.39 0.08 7.95
N ASP A 120 9.51 -0.23 7.29
CA ASP A 120 10.57 -1.06 7.88
C ASP A 120 11.22 -0.40 9.10
N THR A 121 11.43 0.92 9.05
CA THR A 121 12.01 1.66 10.17
C THR A 121 11.13 1.57 11.43
N GLU A 122 9.82 1.72 11.28
CA GLU A 122 8.88 1.61 12.39
C GLU A 122 8.65 0.15 12.82
N ALA A 123 8.57 -0.78 11.86
CA ALA A 123 8.38 -2.20 12.14
C ALA A 123 9.57 -2.83 12.89
N ARG A 124 10.79 -2.37 12.66
CA ARG A 124 11.99 -2.82 13.41
C ARG A 124 11.93 -2.50 14.90
N GLN A 125 11.20 -1.47 15.30
CA GLN A 125 11.01 -1.16 16.72
C GLN A 125 10.22 -2.26 17.45
N ILE A 126 9.33 -2.93 16.73
CA ILE A 126 8.53 -4.06 17.24
C ILE A 126 9.11 -5.44 16.90
N GLY A 127 10.34 -5.51 16.37
CA GLY A 127 11.02 -6.75 16.04
C GLY A 127 10.61 -7.41 14.72
N ILE A 128 9.93 -6.68 13.84
CA ILE A 128 9.46 -7.11 12.52
C ILE A 128 10.30 -6.46 11.42
N GLU A 129 10.55 -7.17 10.33
CA GLU A 129 11.11 -6.63 9.09
C GLU A 129 10.03 -6.62 8.01
N VAL A 130 9.88 -5.48 7.36
CA VAL A 130 9.06 -5.35 6.17
C VAL A 130 9.89 -5.71 4.94
N VAL A 131 9.63 -6.87 4.37
CA VAL A 131 10.38 -7.39 3.21
C VAL A 131 9.97 -6.64 1.94
N ASP A 132 8.65 -6.49 1.72
CA ASP A 132 8.12 -5.81 0.54
C ASP A 132 6.75 -5.21 0.83
N VAL A 133 6.45 -4.09 0.17
CA VAL A 133 5.12 -3.45 0.19
C VAL A 133 4.70 -3.23 -1.25
N ARG A 134 3.52 -3.71 -1.62
CA ARG A 134 3.01 -3.58 -2.98
C ARG A 134 1.58 -3.09 -3.02
N LEU A 135 1.32 -2.22 -3.99
CA LEU A 135 -0.02 -1.80 -4.36
C LEU A 135 -0.57 -2.80 -5.38
N LYS A 136 -1.71 -3.42 -5.09
CA LYS A 136 -2.42 -4.33 -5.99
C LYS A 136 -3.19 -3.52 -7.03
N ARG A 137 -4.06 -2.67 -6.53
CA ARG A 137 -5.02 -1.91 -7.32
C ARG A 137 -5.13 -0.49 -6.79
N VAL A 138 -5.29 0.44 -7.69
CA VAL A 138 -5.51 1.86 -7.38
C VAL A 138 -6.63 2.34 -8.28
N ASP A 139 -7.78 2.64 -7.69
CA ASP A 139 -8.98 3.08 -8.40
C ASP A 139 -9.44 4.45 -7.90
N TYR A 140 -10.22 5.11 -8.71
CA TYR A 140 -10.98 6.27 -8.27
C TYR A 140 -12.16 5.84 -7.40
N SER A 141 -12.51 6.64 -6.40
CA SER A 141 -13.79 6.46 -5.71
C SER A 141 -14.95 6.62 -6.70
N GLU A 142 -16.00 5.84 -6.52
CA GLU A 142 -17.16 5.83 -7.44
C GLU A 142 -17.75 7.22 -7.68
N ASP A 143 -17.77 8.08 -6.64
CA ASP A 143 -18.26 9.45 -6.71
C ASP A 143 -17.48 10.32 -7.71
N ILE A 144 -16.18 10.04 -7.88
CA ILE A 144 -15.29 10.78 -8.78
C ILE A 144 -15.25 10.10 -10.16
N SER A 145 -15.35 8.79 -10.20
CA SER A 145 -15.32 8.00 -11.43
C SER A 145 -16.35 8.51 -12.43
N LYS A 146 -17.60 8.72 -11.98
CA LYS A 146 -18.70 9.22 -12.83
C LYS A 146 -18.39 10.60 -13.40
N SER A 147 -17.94 11.53 -12.59
CA SER A 147 -17.62 12.90 -13.06
C SER A 147 -16.42 12.94 -14.02
N VAL A 148 -15.43 12.06 -13.83
CA VAL A 148 -14.27 11.93 -14.73
C VAL A 148 -14.68 11.31 -16.06
N TYR A 149 -15.53 10.27 -16.05
CA TYR A 149 -16.09 9.69 -17.27
C TYR A 149 -16.91 10.69 -18.07
N ASP A 150 -17.80 11.45 -17.42
CA ASP A 150 -18.61 12.48 -18.05
C ASP A 150 -17.73 13.56 -18.70
N ARG A 151 -16.68 13.98 -18.00
CA ARG A 151 -15.71 14.94 -18.54
C ARG A 151 -14.94 14.38 -19.75
N MET A 152 -14.47 13.13 -19.69
CA MET A 152 -13.79 12.47 -20.80
C MET A 152 -14.71 12.33 -22.03
N ILE A 153 -15.98 12.00 -21.82
CA ILE A 153 -16.99 11.92 -22.88
C ILE A 153 -17.20 13.31 -23.49
N ALA A 154 -17.31 14.35 -22.67
CA ALA A 154 -17.49 15.72 -23.14
C ALA A 154 -16.27 16.21 -23.94
N GLU A 155 -15.06 15.92 -23.48
CA GLU A 155 -13.82 16.26 -24.21
C GLU A 155 -13.72 15.53 -25.56
N ARG A 156 -14.03 14.23 -25.59
CA ARG A 156 -14.05 13.47 -26.87
C ARG A 156 -15.07 14.01 -27.85
N LYS A 157 -16.28 14.35 -27.36
CA LYS A 157 -17.31 15.00 -28.22
C LYS A 157 -16.84 16.35 -28.74
N ARG A 158 -16.15 17.14 -27.91
CA ARG A 158 -15.60 18.43 -28.31
C ARG A 158 -14.53 18.31 -29.38
N LEU A 159 -13.60 17.34 -29.23
CA LEU A 159 -12.59 17.04 -30.22
C LEU A 159 -13.19 16.53 -31.54
N ALA A 160 -14.17 15.64 -31.47
CA ALA A 160 -14.87 15.15 -32.64
C ALA A 160 -15.59 16.28 -33.40
N ASN A 161 -16.29 17.17 -32.68
CA ASN A 161 -16.96 18.32 -33.29
C ASN A 161 -15.96 19.31 -33.93
N GLN A 162 -14.80 19.53 -33.28
CA GLN A 162 -13.72 20.35 -33.86
C GLN A 162 -13.15 19.73 -35.14
N CYS A 163 -12.94 18.42 -35.19
CA CYS A 163 -12.53 17.72 -36.39
C CYS A 163 -13.56 17.87 -37.55
N VAL A 164 -14.85 17.67 -37.23
CA VAL A 164 -15.94 17.82 -38.21
C VAL A 164 -15.99 19.26 -38.74
N GLN A 165 -15.90 20.26 -37.87
CA GLN A 165 -15.88 21.66 -38.28
C GLN A 165 -14.67 22.00 -39.15
N LYS A 166 -13.47 21.50 -38.84
CA LYS A 166 -12.28 21.68 -39.69
C LYS A 166 -12.45 21.07 -41.08
N VAL A 167 -13.02 19.87 -41.13
CA VAL A 167 -13.30 19.20 -42.43
C VAL A 167 -14.33 20.00 -43.25
N LEU A 168 -15.41 20.45 -42.62
CA LEU A 168 -16.44 21.28 -43.28
C LEU A 168 -15.87 22.62 -43.78
N LEU A 169 -15.00 23.26 -43.01
CA LEU A 169 -14.33 24.49 -43.46
C LEU A 169 -13.37 24.24 -44.63
N HIS A 170 -12.70 23.09 -44.67
CA HIS A 170 -11.83 22.71 -45.78
C HIS A 170 -12.64 22.44 -47.06
N LEU A 171 -13.73 21.70 -46.92
CA LEU A 171 -14.65 21.44 -48.05
C LEU A 171 -15.27 22.74 -48.60
N ARG A 172 -15.64 23.68 -47.71
CA ARG A 172 -16.18 24.96 -48.12
C ARG A 172 -15.18 25.82 -48.88
N LYS A 173 -13.91 25.78 -48.52
CA LYS A 173 -12.83 26.43 -49.30
C LYS A 173 -12.63 25.83 -50.65
N PHE A 174 -12.81 24.52 -50.78
CA PHE A 174 -12.62 23.80 -52.07
C PHE A 174 -13.76 24.06 -53.06
N VAL A 175 -14.99 24.26 -52.54
CA VAL A 175 -16.19 24.53 -53.36
C VAL A 175 -16.25 26.01 -53.80
N LEU A 176 -15.59 26.92 -53.09
CA LEU A 176 -15.62 28.37 -53.39
C LEU A 176 -14.43 28.90 -54.19
N THR A 177 -13.53 28.05 -54.71
CA THR A 177 -12.49 28.42 -55.63
C THR A 177 -13.00 28.11 -57.05
N PRO A 178 -13.59 29.07 -57.79
CA PRO A 178 -13.85 28.88 -59.22
C PRO A 178 -12.53 28.92 -59.98
N ILE A 179 -12.41 28.08 -61.00
CA ILE A 179 -11.33 28.05 -62.01
C ILE A 179 -11.28 29.37 -62.72
#